data_d5aba9a0bbe34e6e710ef9764c4cd16d
#
_entry.id   d5aba9a0bbe34e6e710ef9764c4cd16d
#
_cell.length_a   1.000
_cell.length_b   1.000
_cell.length_c   1.000
_cell.angle_alpha   90.00
_cell.angle_beta   90.00
_cell.angle_gamma   90.00
#
_symmetry.space_group_name_H-M   'P 1'
#
loop_
_entity.id
_entity.type
_entity.pdbx_description
1 polymer ?
#
loop_
_entity_poly.entity_id
_entity_poly.type
_entity_poly.pdbx_seq_one_letter_code
_entity_poly.pdbx_strand_id
1 'polypeptide(L)'
;DLHLSLRRQRQMCIRDRLYMYGAFGKRLPAGGNVDELFKNQRATISLGYIGIYEVCTTFFGPNWEHDAEALDFAETVVKTLRDKCAAWAAESGYHYSLYSTPAESLTDTFCRDDIEKFGRIPDITDKEYYTNSFHFDVRKHPTPFEKLTMEERFPQYASGGFIHYCEYPNLTQNPKALEAVWDWAYDHVGYLGTNTAIDQCFKCGFKGEFKATARGFVCPQCGNHDPKYCDVVKRTCGYLGNPQQRPMVHGRHVEIASRQKNMSPEMIKNAARYERTKQSDAQRMAGRGLK
;
A
#
# COMPACT_ATOMS: atom_id res chain seq x y z
N ASP A 1 -17.45 -26.04 -8.72
CA ASP A 1 -17.99 -25.65 -7.41
C ASP A 1 -17.61 -26.58 -6.28
N LEU A 2 -17.44 -27.89 -6.52
CA LEU A 2 -16.99 -28.85 -5.48
C LEU A 2 -15.57 -28.49 -4.96
N HIS A 3 -14.66 -28.06 -5.83
CA HIS A 3 -13.31 -27.62 -5.45
C HIS A 3 -13.29 -26.37 -4.57
N LEU A 4 -14.19 -25.44 -4.78
CA LEU A 4 -14.32 -24.23 -3.97
C LEU A 4 -14.89 -24.55 -2.59
N SER A 5 -15.86 -25.47 -2.50
CA SER A 5 -16.43 -25.91 -1.23
C SER A 5 -15.41 -26.71 -0.39
N LEU A 6 -14.60 -27.58 -1.02
CA LEU A 6 -13.53 -28.32 -0.38
C LEU A 6 -12.38 -27.42 0.09
N ARG A 7 -12.03 -26.36 -0.67
CA ARG A 7 -11.06 -25.36 -0.22
C ARG A 7 -11.56 -24.57 0.99
N ARG A 8 -12.82 -24.14 0.98
CA ARG A 8 -13.43 -23.44 2.13
C ARG A 8 -13.46 -24.35 3.37
N GLN A 9 -13.84 -25.61 3.20
CA GLN A 9 -13.89 -26.57 4.29
C GLN A 9 -12.49 -26.84 4.88
N ARG A 10 -11.44 -26.99 4.04
CA ARG A 10 -10.06 -27.12 4.49
C ARG A 10 -9.56 -25.91 5.26
N GLN A 11 -9.86 -24.71 4.80
CA GLN A 11 -9.45 -23.48 5.47
C GLN A 11 -10.17 -23.29 6.81
N MET A 12 -11.41 -23.71 6.93
CA MET A 12 -12.14 -23.72 8.19
C MET A 12 -11.51 -24.71 9.18
N CYS A 13 -11.23 -25.94 8.77
CA CYS A 13 -10.60 -26.94 9.63
C CYS A 13 -9.20 -26.52 10.13
N ILE A 14 -8.40 -25.85 9.30
CA ILE A 14 -7.07 -25.35 9.70
C ILE A 14 -7.22 -24.22 10.73
N ARG A 15 -8.14 -23.30 10.51
CA ARG A 15 -8.41 -22.19 11.44
C ARG A 15 -8.93 -22.71 12.78
N ASP A 16 -9.87 -23.64 12.77
CA ASP A 16 -10.41 -24.25 13.99
C ASP A 16 -9.32 -24.92 14.81
N ARG A 17 -8.42 -25.66 14.17
CA ARG A 17 -7.26 -26.27 14.84
C ARG A 17 -6.32 -25.24 15.44
N LEU A 18 -5.99 -24.16 14.72
CA LEU A 18 -5.14 -23.09 15.24
C LEU A 18 -5.75 -22.45 16.49
N TYR A 19 -7.06 -22.22 16.49
CA TYR A 19 -7.76 -21.70 17.67
C TYR A 19 -7.81 -22.71 18.82
N MET A 20 -8.03 -23.99 18.54
CA MET A 20 -8.02 -25.07 19.54
C MET A 20 -6.65 -25.18 20.24
N TYR A 21 -5.55 -24.97 19.51
CA TYR A 21 -4.20 -24.99 20.08
C TYR A 21 -3.76 -23.67 20.72
N GLY A 22 -4.61 -22.66 20.69
CA GLY A 22 -4.34 -21.36 21.33
C GLY A 22 -3.39 -20.46 20.56
N ALA A 23 -3.27 -20.64 19.23
CA ALA A 23 -2.41 -19.83 18.36
C ALA A 23 -2.77 -18.33 18.40
N PHE A 24 -3.98 -17.97 18.82
CA PHE A 24 -4.48 -16.60 18.96
C PHE A 24 -4.73 -16.19 20.43
N GLY A 25 -3.97 -16.76 21.33
CA GLY A 25 -3.93 -16.38 22.76
C GLY A 25 -4.97 -17.04 23.66
N LYS A 26 -6.05 -17.60 23.11
CA LYS A 26 -7.07 -18.33 23.90
C LYS A 26 -7.33 -19.70 23.27
N ARG A 27 -7.22 -20.75 24.10
CA ARG A 27 -7.63 -22.09 23.67
C ARG A 27 -9.13 -22.22 23.73
N LEU A 28 -9.71 -22.78 22.67
CA LEU A 28 -11.07 -23.27 22.70
C LEU A 28 -11.10 -24.71 23.23
N PRO A 29 -12.08 -25.09 24.04
CA PRO A 29 -12.29 -26.50 24.42
C PRO A 29 -12.63 -27.34 23.19
N ALA A 30 -12.41 -28.64 23.26
CA ALA A 30 -12.82 -29.57 22.22
C ALA A 30 -14.35 -29.42 21.98
N GLY A 31 -14.73 -29.20 20.70
CA GLY A 31 -16.12 -28.90 20.33
C GLY A 31 -16.58 -27.47 20.59
N GLY A 32 -15.68 -26.58 21.06
CA GLY A 32 -15.97 -25.14 21.23
C GLY A 32 -16.21 -24.43 19.90
N ASN A 33 -17.09 -23.42 19.90
CA ASN A 33 -17.39 -22.64 18.72
C ASN A 33 -16.38 -21.51 18.56
N VAL A 34 -15.74 -21.42 17.39
CA VAL A 34 -14.81 -20.36 17.02
C VAL A 34 -15.48 -18.98 17.08
N ASP A 35 -16.77 -18.88 16.85
CA ASP A 35 -17.54 -17.64 16.92
C ASP A 35 -17.40 -16.90 18.25
N GLU A 36 -17.18 -17.63 19.35
CA GLU A 36 -16.97 -17.02 20.67
C GLU A 36 -15.74 -16.11 20.72
N LEU A 37 -14.74 -16.33 19.86
CA LEU A 37 -13.55 -15.48 19.76
C LEU A 37 -13.83 -14.16 19.05
N PHE A 38 -14.87 -14.11 18.21
CA PHE A 38 -15.27 -12.91 17.46
C PHE A 38 -16.35 -12.11 18.18
N LYS A 39 -17.10 -12.74 19.10
CA LYS A 39 -18.10 -12.03 19.93
C LYS A 39 -17.43 -11.08 20.92
N ASN A 40 -18.16 -10.07 21.32
CA ASN A 40 -17.71 -9.03 22.25
C ASN A 40 -16.47 -8.26 21.76
N GLN A 41 -16.33 -8.09 20.46
CA GLN A 41 -15.26 -7.33 19.80
C GLN A 41 -13.84 -7.81 20.14
N ARG A 42 -13.67 -9.08 20.45
CA ARG A 42 -12.36 -9.66 20.82
C ARG A 42 -11.46 -9.88 19.63
N ALA A 43 -12.02 -10.15 18.47
CA ALA A 43 -11.31 -10.25 17.20
C ALA A 43 -12.05 -9.44 16.14
N THR A 44 -11.29 -8.89 15.17
CA THR A 44 -11.82 -8.08 14.09
C THR A 44 -11.85 -8.88 12.80
N ILE A 45 -12.95 -8.76 12.06
CA ILE A 45 -13.07 -9.23 10.68
C ILE A 45 -12.77 -8.02 9.79
N SER A 46 -11.67 -8.07 9.05
CA SER A 46 -11.28 -6.95 8.20
C SER A 46 -11.73 -7.18 6.75
N LEU A 47 -12.48 -6.21 6.22
CA LEU A 47 -12.76 -6.09 4.79
C LEU A 47 -11.62 -5.30 4.16
N GLY A 48 -10.79 -5.94 3.34
CA GLY A 48 -9.75 -5.28 2.56
C GLY A 48 -10.26 -4.90 1.18
N TYR A 49 -9.74 -3.81 0.61
CA TYR A 49 -10.03 -3.41 -0.76
C TYR A 49 -8.75 -3.05 -1.53
N ILE A 50 -8.80 -3.22 -2.83
CA ILE A 50 -7.78 -2.86 -3.81
C ILE A 50 -8.46 -2.30 -5.05
N GLY A 51 -7.72 -1.62 -5.92
CA GLY A 51 -8.20 -1.30 -7.26
C GLY A 51 -9.10 -0.07 -7.37
N ILE A 52 -9.04 0.88 -6.43
CA ILE A 52 -9.81 2.15 -6.58
C ILE A 52 -9.35 2.89 -7.83
N TYR A 53 -8.05 2.85 -8.15
CA TYR A 53 -7.52 3.44 -9.37
C TYR A 53 -8.21 2.87 -10.62
N GLU A 54 -8.29 1.55 -10.73
CA GLU A 54 -8.87 0.87 -11.88
C GLU A 54 -10.39 1.07 -11.98
N VAL A 55 -11.07 1.10 -10.85
CA VAL A 55 -12.51 1.41 -10.80
C VAL A 55 -12.76 2.81 -11.37
N CYS A 56 -12.05 3.82 -10.89
CA CYS A 56 -12.21 5.18 -11.37
C CYS A 56 -11.76 5.33 -12.83
N THR A 57 -10.68 4.67 -13.24
CA THR A 57 -10.25 4.65 -14.65
C THR A 57 -11.32 4.08 -15.57
N THR A 58 -12.08 3.08 -15.11
CA THR A 58 -13.17 2.48 -15.89
C THR A 58 -14.31 3.46 -16.15
N PHE A 59 -14.65 4.31 -15.18
CA PHE A 59 -15.79 5.22 -15.29
C PHE A 59 -15.42 6.60 -15.83
N PHE A 60 -14.22 7.10 -15.54
CA PHE A 60 -13.81 8.48 -15.84
C PHE A 60 -12.62 8.56 -16.80
N GLY A 61 -12.03 7.42 -17.19
CA GLY A 61 -10.83 7.37 -18.01
C GLY A 61 -9.54 7.60 -17.23
N PRO A 62 -8.38 7.59 -17.92
CA PRO A 62 -7.08 7.84 -17.28
C PRO A 62 -6.96 9.30 -16.80
N ASN A 63 -6.14 9.53 -15.77
CA ASN A 63 -5.90 10.85 -15.14
C ASN A 63 -7.10 11.45 -14.37
N TRP A 64 -7.98 10.61 -13.91
CA TRP A 64 -9.13 10.99 -13.09
C TRP A 64 -8.72 11.61 -11.73
N GLU A 65 -7.49 11.46 -11.29
CA GLU A 65 -6.99 11.89 -9.98
C GLU A 65 -6.99 13.42 -9.79
N HIS A 66 -7.24 14.16 -10.88
CA HIS A 66 -7.42 15.61 -10.89
C HIS A 66 -8.88 16.03 -11.14
N ASP A 67 -9.79 15.07 -11.29
CA ASP A 67 -11.21 15.30 -11.52
C ASP A 67 -11.98 15.21 -10.18
N ALA A 68 -12.66 16.29 -9.82
CA ALA A 68 -13.38 16.37 -8.54
C ALA A 68 -14.53 15.35 -8.47
N GLU A 69 -15.27 15.12 -9.56
CA GLU A 69 -16.37 14.15 -9.61
C GLU A 69 -15.84 12.72 -9.42
N ALA A 70 -14.74 12.39 -10.08
CA ALA A 70 -14.09 11.09 -9.94
C ALA A 70 -13.54 10.86 -8.53
N LEU A 71 -12.97 11.88 -7.91
CA LEU A 71 -12.49 11.84 -6.52
C LEU A 71 -13.63 11.64 -5.52
N ASP A 72 -14.75 12.32 -5.72
CA ASP A 72 -15.95 12.17 -4.86
C ASP A 72 -16.60 10.79 -5.07
N PHE A 73 -16.57 10.26 -6.29
CA PHE A 73 -17.00 8.90 -6.56
C PHE A 73 -16.10 7.87 -5.85
N ALA A 74 -14.77 8.01 -5.96
CA ALA A 74 -13.80 7.14 -5.27
C ALA A 74 -14.03 7.13 -3.75
N GLU A 75 -14.23 8.31 -3.17
CA GLU A 75 -14.51 8.46 -1.74
C GLU A 75 -15.85 7.82 -1.37
N THR A 76 -16.89 7.98 -2.20
CA THR A 76 -18.21 7.34 -2.02
C THR A 76 -18.11 5.83 -2.02
N VAL A 77 -17.30 5.23 -2.90
CA VAL A 77 -17.05 3.78 -2.92
C VAL A 77 -16.46 3.31 -1.60
N VAL A 78 -15.39 3.96 -1.13
CA VAL A 78 -14.70 3.58 0.12
C VAL A 78 -15.61 3.80 1.33
N LYS A 79 -16.35 4.91 1.37
CA LYS A 79 -17.34 5.19 2.41
C LYS A 79 -18.44 4.12 2.45
N THR A 80 -18.93 3.69 1.29
CA THR A 80 -19.95 2.63 1.20
C THR A 80 -19.44 1.30 1.77
N LEU A 81 -18.18 0.95 1.51
CA LEU A 81 -17.56 -0.25 2.11
C LEU A 81 -17.49 -0.14 3.64
N ARG A 82 -17.11 1.03 4.17
CA ARG A 82 -17.10 1.30 5.61
C ARG A 82 -18.50 1.18 6.22
N ASP A 83 -19.51 1.77 5.58
CA ASP A 83 -20.88 1.73 6.05
C ASP A 83 -21.45 0.30 6.05
N LYS A 84 -21.06 -0.54 5.09
CA LYS A 84 -21.38 -1.98 5.08
C LYS A 84 -20.72 -2.72 6.24
N CYS A 85 -19.45 -2.42 6.58
CA CYS A 85 -18.82 -2.99 7.77
C CYS A 85 -19.61 -2.65 9.04
N ALA A 86 -20.07 -1.41 9.19
CA ALA A 86 -20.88 -0.99 10.33
C ALA A 86 -22.25 -1.72 10.38
N ALA A 87 -22.91 -1.88 9.23
CA ALA A 87 -24.17 -2.63 9.14
C ALA A 87 -23.98 -4.10 9.54
N TRP A 88 -22.97 -4.77 9.01
CA TRP A 88 -22.68 -6.17 9.39
C TRP A 88 -22.32 -6.32 10.86
N ALA A 89 -21.62 -5.33 11.45
CA ALA A 89 -21.34 -5.33 12.88
C ALA A 89 -22.63 -5.27 13.71
N ALA A 90 -23.58 -4.42 13.32
CA ALA A 90 -24.88 -4.29 13.98
C ALA A 90 -25.73 -5.56 13.85
N GLU A 91 -25.71 -6.22 12.69
CA GLU A 91 -26.51 -7.44 12.44
C GLU A 91 -25.93 -8.67 13.14
N SER A 92 -24.61 -8.84 13.15
CA SER A 92 -23.97 -10.09 13.62
C SER A 92 -23.44 -10.01 15.05
N GLY A 93 -23.23 -8.81 15.58
CA GLY A 93 -22.55 -8.59 16.87
C GLY A 93 -21.03 -8.82 16.81
N TYR A 94 -20.46 -9.04 15.61
CA TYR A 94 -19.01 -9.11 15.40
C TYR A 94 -18.42 -7.72 15.17
N HIS A 95 -17.11 -7.57 15.37
CA HIS A 95 -16.41 -6.35 14.98
C HIS A 95 -15.91 -6.46 13.55
N TYR A 96 -16.31 -5.53 12.69
CA TYR A 96 -15.81 -5.39 11.32
C TYR A 96 -15.03 -4.10 11.18
N SER A 97 -13.96 -4.14 10.40
CA SER A 97 -13.19 -2.96 10.02
C SER A 97 -12.97 -2.90 8.52
N LEU A 98 -12.90 -1.70 7.98
CA LEU A 98 -12.41 -1.48 6.63
C LEU A 98 -10.89 -1.31 6.67
N TYR A 99 -10.17 -2.05 5.83
CA TYR A 99 -8.71 -2.04 5.76
C TYR A 99 -8.23 -1.66 4.36
N SER A 100 -7.46 -0.57 4.29
CA SER A 100 -6.76 -0.18 3.07
C SER A 100 -5.58 -1.11 2.85
N THR A 101 -5.86 -2.27 2.28
CA THR A 101 -4.97 -3.43 2.26
C THR A 101 -3.73 -3.20 1.41
N PRO A 102 -2.51 -3.33 1.95
CA PRO A 102 -1.30 -3.49 1.16
C PRO A 102 -1.17 -4.95 0.70
N ALA A 103 -2.01 -5.35 -0.28
CA ALA A 103 -2.12 -6.73 -0.73
C ALA A 103 -0.84 -7.22 -1.42
N GLU A 104 -0.41 -8.44 -1.11
CA GLU A 104 0.74 -9.07 -1.77
C GLU A 104 0.36 -9.77 -3.08
N SER A 105 -0.55 -10.73 -3.00
CA SER A 105 -0.90 -11.61 -4.12
C SER A 105 -2.24 -11.28 -4.78
N LEU A 106 -3.19 -10.67 -4.06
CA LEU A 106 -4.53 -10.43 -4.58
C LEU A 106 -4.53 -9.45 -5.74
N THR A 107 -3.61 -8.48 -5.77
CA THR A 107 -3.46 -7.53 -6.88
C THR A 107 -3.11 -8.22 -8.20
N ASP A 108 -2.28 -9.26 -8.16
CA ASP A 108 -1.95 -10.12 -9.29
C ASP A 108 -3.10 -11.08 -9.62
N THR A 109 -3.62 -11.77 -8.62
CA THR A 109 -4.63 -12.82 -8.82
C THR A 109 -5.89 -12.26 -9.46
N PHE A 110 -6.44 -11.17 -8.93
CA PHE A 110 -7.66 -10.56 -9.48
C PHE A 110 -7.43 -10.00 -10.87
N CYS A 111 -6.29 -9.32 -11.11
CA CYS A 111 -5.96 -8.80 -12.43
C CYS A 111 -5.83 -9.93 -13.46
N ARG A 112 -5.17 -11.03 -13.12
CA ARG A 112 -5.03 -12.20 -14.00
C ARG A 112 -6.38 -12.86 -14.29
N ASP A 113 -7.22 -13.05 -13.27
CA ASP A 113 -8.54 -13.64 -13.44
C ASP A 113 -9.43 -12.76 -14.34
N ASP A 114 -9.29 -11.44 -14.25
CA ASP A 114 -10.00 -10.49 -15.10
C ASP A 114 -9.40 -10.42 -16.52
N ILE A 115 -8.10 -10.58 -16.71
CA ILE A 115 -7.48 -10.74 -18.03
C ILE A 115 -8.03 -11.99 -18.74
N GLU A 116 -8.16 -13.11 -18.04
CA GLU A 116 -8.73 -14.34 -18.59
C GLU A 116 -10.19 -14.13 -19.03
N LYS A 117 -10.95 -13.34 -18.28
CA LYS A 117 -12.38 -13.14 -18.50
C LYS A 117 -12.72 -12.03 -19.49
N PHE A 118 -11.99 -10.93 -19.43
CA PHE A 118 -12.31 -9.70 -20.16
C PHE A 118 -11.21 -9.26 -21.14
N GLY A 119 -10.05 -9.90 -21.13
CA GLY A 119 -8.89 -9.52 -21.91
C GLY A 119 -8.06 -8.40 -21.28
N ARG A 120 -7.05 -7.96 -22.04
CA ARG A 120 -6.20 -6.83 -21.64
C ARG A 120 -6.88 -5.51 -21.97
N ILE A 121 -7.18 -4.73 -20.96
CA ILE A 121 -7.83 -3.42 -21.06
C ILE A 121 -6.78 -2.36 -20.68
N PRO A 122 -6.54 -1.35 -21.55
CA PRO A 122 -5.55 -0.30 -21.29
C PRO A 122 -5.78 0.39 -19.95
N ASP A 123 -4.68 0.62 -19.21
CA ASP A 123 -4.63 1.24 -17.87
C ASP A 123 -5.41 0.52 -16.76
N ILE A 124 -6.04 -0.61 -17.05
CA ILE A 124 -6.80 -1.41 -16.08
C ILE A 124 -6.10 -2.75 -15.86
N THR A 125 -6.14 -3.65 -16.84
CA THR A 125 -5.58 -5.01 -16.71
C THR A 125 -4.24 -5.20 -17.44
N ASP A 126 -3.89 -4.32 -18.38
CA ASP A 126 -2.69 -4.43 -19.22
C ASP A 126 -1.38 -4.32 -18.43
N LYS A 127 -1.42 -3.73 -17.25
CA LYS A 127 -0.28 -3.60 -16.33
C LYS A 127 0.00 -4.84 -15.47
N GLU A 128 -0.84 -5.88 -15.58
CA GLU A 128 -0.67 -7.20 -14.93
C GLU A 128 -0.77 -7.19 -13.40
N TYR A 129 -1.27 -6.11 -12.83
CA TYR A 129 -1.59 -5.98 -11.39
C TYR A 129 -2.64 -4.89 -11.18
N TYR A 130 -3.37 -5.00 -10.08
CA TYR A 130 -4.23 -3.93 -9.60
C TYR A 130 -3.50 -3.06 -8.56
N THR A 131 -3.81 -1.77 -8.57
CA THR A 131 -3.25 -0.82 -7.59
C THR A 131 -3.76 -1.14 -6.19
N ASN A 132 -2.88 -1.09 -5.20
CA ASN A 132 -3.27 -1.31 -3.80
C ASN A 132 -4.19 -0.20 -3.31
N SER A 133 -5.21 -0.60 -2.58
CA SER A 133 -6.17 0.26 -1.89
C SER A 133 -6.58 1.51 -2.70
N PHE A 134 -6.28 2.70 -2.19
CA PHE A 134 -6.61 4.03 -2.75
C PHE A 134 -5.42 4.72 -3.42
N HIS A 135 -4.29 4.04 -3.58
CA HIS A 135 -3.06 4.71 -4.03
C HIS A 135 -3.13 5.20 -5.48
N PHE A 136 -2.35 6.24 -5.74
CA PHE A 136 -1.96 6.64 -7.08
C PHE A 136 -1.29 5.46 -7.82
N ASP A 137 -1.51 5.37 -9.14
CA ASP A 137 -0.78 4.39 -9.95
C ASP A 137 0.73 4.67 -9.90
N VAL A 138 1.49 3.65 -9.57
CA VAL A 138 2.96 3.74 -9.39
C VAL A 138 3.71 4.11 -10.67
N ARG A 139 3.07 3.99 -11.84
CA ARG A 139 3.61 4.40 -13.15
C ARG A 139 3.55 5.91 -13.39
N LYS A 140 2.76 6.63 -12.60
CA LYS A 140 2.60 8.08 -12.70
C LYS A 140 3.64 8.83 -11.86
N HIS A 141 3.79 10.11 -12.11
CA HIS A 141 4.79 10.98 -11.51
C HIS A 141 4.19 12.14 -10.71
N PRO A 142 3.19 11.93 -9.82
CA PRO A 142 2.73 13.02 -8.98
C PRO A 142 3.86 13.46 -8.06
N THR A 143 3.87 14.73 -7.70
CA THR A 143 4.69 15.19 -6.58
C THR A 143 4.22 14.53 -5.28
N PRO A 144 5.05 14.45 -4.23
CA PRO A 144 4.60 13.92 -2.94
C PRO A 144 3.34 14.65 -2.41
N PHE A 145 3.29 15.98 -2.63
CA PHE A 145 2.17 16.80 -2.18
C PHE A 145 0.88 16.49 -2.95
N GLU A 146 0.92 16.41 -4.28
CA GLU A 146 -0.23 16.04 -5.11
C GLU A 146 -0.74 14.66 -4.75
N LYS A 147 0.19 13.68 -4.63
CA LYS A 147 -0.16 12.32 -4.26
C LYS A 147 -0.85 12.26 -2.90
N LEU A 148 -0.26 12.87 -1.88
CA LEU A 148 -0.79 12.81 -0.53
C LEU A 148 -2.08 13.62 -0.37
N THR A 149 -2.23 14.76 -1.09
CA THR A 149 -3.48 15.53 -1.11
C THR A 149 -4.64 14.72 -1.70
N MET A 150 -4.39 13.95 -2.76
CA MET A 150 -5.43 13.05 -3.30
C MET A 150 -5.76 11.93 -2.32
N GLU A 151 -4.75 11.35 -1.70
CA GLU A 151 -4.91 10.18 -0.85
C GLU A 151 -5.43 10.49 0.58
N GLU A 152 -5.26 11.72 1.11
CA GLU A 152 -5.62 12.09 2.49
C GLU A 152 -7.11 11.95 2.83
N ARG A 153 -7.98 11.92 1.82
CA ARG A 153 -9.44 11.78 1.97
C ARG A 153 -9.90 10.38 2.39
N PHE A 154 -9.12 9.33 2.13
CA PHE A 154 -9.53 7.93 2.34
C PHE A 154 -9.30 7.36 3.76
N PRO A 155 -8.24 7.71 4.49
CA PRO A 155 -7.92 7.15 5.80
C PRO A 155 -9.03 7.24 6.84
N GLN A 156 -9.85 8.29 6.80
CA GLN A 156 -10.97 8.49 7.72
C GLN A 156 -11.99 7.34 7.71
N TYR A 157 -12.03 6.55 6.63
CA TYR A 157 -12.93 5.40 6.47
C TYR A 157 -12.24 4.08 6.83
N ALA A 158 -10.91 4.05 6.93
CA ALA A 158 -10.11 2.83 7.07
C ALA A 158 -9.81 2.51 8.54
N SER A 159 -10.84 2.13 9.31
CA SER A 159 -10.70 1.77 10.73
C SER A 159 -9.79 0.56 11.00
N GLY A 160 -9.54 -0.28 9.99
CA GLY A 160 -8.64 -1.44 10.07
C GLY A 160 -7.18 -1.12 9.80
N GLY A 161 -6.88 0.10 9.36
CA GLY A 161 -5.54 0.58 9.07
C GLY A 161 -5.31 0.99 7.62
N PHE A 162 -4.29 1.80 7.44
CA PHE A 162 -3.87 2.35 6.16
C PHE A 162 -2.39 2.74 6.22
N ILE A 163 -1.79 2.99 5.07
CA ILE A 163 -0.45 3.55 4.96
C ILE A 163 -0.32 4.29 3.64
N HIS A 164 0.26 5.49 3.66
CA HIS A 164 0.68 6.22 2.47
C HIS A 164 2.12 5.88 2.12
N TYR A 165 2.45 5.93 0.83
CA TYR A 165 3.81 5.70 0.33
C TYR A 165 4.23 6.81 -0.61
N CYS A 166 5.46 7.29 -0.45
CA CYS A 166 6.11 8.11 -1.48
C CYS A 166 7.46 7.49 -1.85
N GLU A 167 7.74 7.47 -3.14
CA GLU A 167 8.99 6.96 -3.72
C GLU A 167 9.97 8.11 -3.93
N TYR A 168 11.11 8.08 -3.23
CA TYR A 168 12.12 9.13 -3.30
C TYR A 168 13.38 8.63 -4.02
N PRO A 169 14.07 9.49 -4.77
CA PRO A 169 15.44 9.22 -5.19
C PRO A 169 16.38 9.25 -3.97
N ASN A 170 17.67 9.05 -4.19
CA ASN A 170 18.66 9.25 -3.13
C ASN A 170 18.72 10.73 -2.73
N LEU A 171 18.30 11.05 -1.52
CA LEU A 171 18.24 12.40 -0.95
C LEU A 171 19.39 12.73 0.01
N THR A 172 20.45 11.93 0.05
CA THR A 172 21.60 12.15 0.93
C THR A 172 22.22 13.54 0.75
N GLN A 173 22.19 14.08 -0.48
CA GLN A 173 22.72 15.41 -0.81
C GLN A 173 21.74 16.55 -0.49
N ASN A 174 20.48 16.26 -0.27
CA ASN A 174 19.47 17.27 0.08
C ASN A 174 18.38 16.69 0.98
N PRO A 175 18.68 16.43 2.26
CA PRO A 175 17.70 15.90 3.22
C PRO A 175 16.55 16.88 3.48
N LYS A 176 16.74 18.18 3.29
CA LYS A 176 15.70 19.21 3.46
C LYS A 176 14.49 19.00 2.53
N ALA A 177 14.71 18.41 1.37
CA ALA A 177 13.61 18.06 0.47
C ALA A 177 12.68 17.02 1.09
N LEU A 178 13.21 16.08 1.86
CA LEU A 178 12.43 15.09 2.60
C LEU A 178 11.76 15.71 3.83
N GLU A 179 12.47 16.57 4.56
CA GLU A 179 11.91 17.30 5.72
C GLU A 179 10.66 18.10 5.31
N ALA A 180 10.71 18.79 4.17
CA ALA A 180 9.57 19.55 3.67
C ALA A 180 8.33 18.70 3.42
N VAL A 181 8.51 17.46 2.93
CA VAL A 181 7.38 16.51 2.75
C VAL A 181 6.90 15.99 4.10
N TRP A 182 7.79 15.67 5.03
CA TRP A 182 7.40 15.20 6.35
C TRP A 182 6.68 16.26 7.15
N ASP A 183 7.13 17.51 7.08
CA ASP A 183 6.47 18.66 7.71
C ASP A 183 5.04 18.86 7.20
N TRP A 184 4.86 18.76 5.88
CA TRP A 184 3.53 18.84 5.30
C TRP A 184 2.67 17.63 5.70
N ALA A 185 3.23 16.42 5.56
CA ALA A 185 2.53 15.16 5.83
C ALA A 185 2.07 15.05 7.29
N TYR A 186 2.83 15.63 8.23
CA TYR A 186 2.49 15.62 9.66
C TYR A 186 1.10 16.21 9.95
N ASP A 187 0.68 17.21 9.17
CA ASP A 187 -0.61 17.85 9.33
C ASP A 187 -1.74 17.18 8.53
N HIS A 188 -1.39 16.34 7.54
CA HIS A 188 -2.34 15.84 6.54
C HIS A 188 -2.56 14.32 6.57
N VAL A 189 -1.54 13.53 6.92
CA VAL A 189 -1.64 12.07 6.86
C VAL A 189 -1.20 11.42 8.16
N GLY A 190 -1.91 10.38 8.58
CA GLY A 190 -1.66 9.72 9.85
C GLY A 190 -0.49 8.71 9.81
N TYR A 191 -0.13 8.20 8.62
CA TYR A 191 0.95 7.24 8.47
C TYR A 191 1.58 7.33 7.08
N LEU A 192 2.86 7.73 7.01
CA LEU A 192 3.63 7.86 5.77
C LEU A 192 4.83 6.91 5.76
N GLY A 193 4.88 6.04 4.75
CA GLY A 193 6.06 5.23 4.41
C GLY A 193 6.98 5.98 3.45
N THR A 194 8.22 6.20 3.87
CA THR A 194 9.25 6.84 3.07
C THR A 194 10.10 5.79 2.36
N ASN A 195 9.94 5.66 1.03
CA ASN A 195 10.70 4.72 0.23
C ASN A 195 11.89 5.42 -0.41
N THR A 196 13.09 5.18 0.11
CA THR A 196 14.35 5.73 -0.43
C THR A 196 15.21 4.62 -1.01
N ALA A 197 16.15 5.00 -1.88
CA ALA A 197 17.09 4.09 -2.50
C ALA A 197 18.23 3.74 -1.52
N ILE A 198 18.16 2.56 -0.91
CA ILE A 198 19.12 2.07 0.10
C ILE A 198 19.80 0.75 -0.30
N ASP A 199 19.72 0.35 -1.57
CA ASP A 199 20.37 -0.87 -2.04
C ASP A 199 21.90 -0.74 -1.96
N GLN A 200 22.60 -1.85 -1.72
CA GLN A 200 24.05 -1.89 -1.59
C GLN A 200 24.68 -3.01 -2.40
N CYS A 201 25.76 -2.71 -3.10
CA CYS A 201 26.62 -3.70 -3.77
C CYS A 201 27.90 -3.91 -2.98
N PHE A 202 28.10 -5.13 -2.46
CA PHE A 202 29.30 -5.48 -1.70
C PHE A 202 30.53 -5.77 -2.60
N LYS A 203 30.36 -5.87 -3.95
CA LYS A 203 31.47 -6.01 -4.89
C LYS A 203 32.17 -4.69 -5.20
N CYS A 204 31.41 -3.60 -5.39
CA CYS A 204 31.98 -2.31 -5.79
C CYS A 204 31.73 -1.19 -4.79
N GLY A 205 31.04 -1.47 -3.69
CA GLY A 205 30.73 -0.48 -2.65
C GLY A 205 29.60 0.50 -3.01
N PHE A 206 28.92 0.33 -4.15
CA PHE A 206 27.82 1.20 -4.55
C PHE A 206 26.70 1.17 -3.50
N LYS A 207 26.20 2.35 -3.17
CA LYS A 207 25.00 2.55 -2.34
C LYS A 207 24.02 3.46 -3.08
N GLY A 208 22.78 3.00 -3.22
CA GLY A 208 21.76 3.75 -3.95
C GLY A 208 20.72 2.83 -4.54
N GLU A 209 20.17 3.18 -5.69
CA GLU A 209 19.10 2.42 -6.32
C GLU A 209 19.63 1.44 -7.37
N PHE A 210 19.29 0.17 -7.22
CA PHE A 210 19.54 -0.84 -8.24
C PHE A 210 18.48 -0.77 -9.34
N LYS A 211 18.92 -1.03 -10.58
CA LYS A 211 18.02 -1.09 -11.73
C LYS A 211 17.25 -2.40 -11.76
N ALA A 212 15.94 -2.32 -11.87
CA ALA A 212 15.10 -3.48 -12.16
C ALA A 212 15.30 -3.92 -13.63
N THR A 213 15.55 -5.20 -13.85
CA THR A 213 15.76 -5.80 -15.19
C THR A 213 15.07 -7.16 -15.25
N ALA A 214 14.97 -7.74 -16.44
CA ALA A 214 14.48 -9.11 -16.61
C ALA A 214 15.32 -10.17 -15.84
N ARG A 215 16.55 -9.84 -15.45
CA ARG A 215 17.44 -10.69 -14.61
C ARG A 215 17.30 -10.39 -13.11
N GLY A 216 16.35 -9.57 -12.70
CA GLY A 216 16.22 -9.04 -11.34
C GLY A 216 16.91 -7.68 -11.18
N PHE A 217 17.35 -7.38 -9.98
CA PHE A 217 17.98 -6.08 -9.66
C PHE A 217 19.49 -6.11 -9.95
N VAL A 218 19.96 -5.11 -10.66
CA VAL A 218 21.36 -5.01 -11.13
C VAL A 218 22.00 -3.73 -10.59
N CYS A 219 23.20 -3.86 -10.04
CA CYS A 219 24.00 -2.71 -9.61
C CYS A 219 24.31 -1.79 -10.81
N PRO A 220 23.95 -0.50 -10.79
CA PRO A 220 24.16 0.39 -11.91
C PRO A 220 25.64 0.72 -12.17
N GLN A 221 26.51 0.52 -11.17
CA GLN A 221 27.93 0.86 -11.26
C GLN A 221 28.76 -0.30 -11.87
N CYS A 222 28.53 -1.56 -11.43
CA CYS A 222 29.39 -2.67 -11.86
C CYS A 222 28.63 -3.82 -12.56
N GLY A 223 27.31 -3.71 -12.75
CA GLY A 223 26.50 -4.74 -13.38
C GLY A 223 26.27 -5.98 -12.54
N ASN A 224 26.74 -6.01 -11.29
CA ASN A 224 26.55 -7.16 -10.42
C ASN A 224 25.05 -7.39 -10.11
N HIS A 225 24.64 -8.65 -10.18
CA HIS A 225 23.27 -9.10 -9.88
C HIS A 225 23.23 -10.36 -9.03
N ASP A 226 24.39 -10.81 -8.52
CA ASP A 226 24.49 -11.97 -7.65
C ASP A 226 23.91 -11.63 -6.27
N PRO A 227 22.84 -12.31 -5.80
CA PRO A 227 22.19 -12.03 -4.52
C PRO A 227 23.12 -12.14 -3.30
N LYS A 228 24.23 -12.85 -3.42
CA LYS A 228 25.25 -12.97 -2.34
C LYS A 228 26.00 -11.68 -2.10
N TYR A 229 26.07 -10.81 -3.10
CA TYR A 229 26.81 -9.55 -3.05
C TYR A 229 25.95 -8.33 -3.32
N CYS A 230 24.63 -8.52 -3.36
CA CYS A 230 23.65 -7.45 -3.57
C CYS A 230 22.67 -7.48 -2.42
N ASP A 231 22.65 -6.41 -1.62
CA ASP A 231 21.56 -6.15 -0.68
C ASP A 231 20.57 -5.21 -1.34
N VAL A 232 19.40 -5.76 -1.70
CA VAL A 232 18.34 -5.03 -2.37
C VAL A 232 17.19 -4.91 -1.42
N VAL A 233 16.84 -3.68 -1.04
CA VAL A 233 15.78 -3.41 -0.07
C VAL A 233 14.70 -2.57 -0.74
N LYS A 234 13.56 -3.18 -0.96
CA LYS A 234 12.38 -2.52 -1.54
C LYS A 234 11.18 -2.72 -0.62
N ARG A 235 10.28 -1.77 -0.64
CA ARG A 235 8.95 -1.99 -0.08
C ARG A 235 8.20 -2.94 -1.01
N THR A 236 7.79 -4.08 -0.48
CA THR A 236 7.06 -5.08 -1.26
C THR A 236 5.55 -4.89 -1.15
N CYS A 237 5.06 -4.68 0.06
CA CYS A 237 3.66 -4.35 0.37
C CYS A 237 3.64 -3.54 1.66
N GLY A 238 3.24 -4.15 2.78
CA GLY A 238 3.31 -3.57 4.11
C GLY A 238 4.68 -3.70 4.79
N TYR A 239 5.71 -4.23 4.12
CA TYR A 239 7.04 -4.45 4.70
C TYR A 239 8.16 -4.14 3.70
N LEU A 240 9.38 -3.97 4.23
CA LEU A 240 10.61 -3.85 3.44
C LEU A 240 11.26 -5.24 3.31
N GLY A 241 11.86 -5.50 2.16
CA GLY A 241 12.58 -6.74 1.94
C GLY A 241 13.24 -6.83 0.57
N ASN A 242 13.98 -7.92 0.36
CA ASN A 242 14.58 -8.21 -0.93
C ASN A 242 13.58 -8.99 -1.80
N PRO A 243 13.08 -8.41 -2.91
CA PRO A 243 12.12 -9.09 -3.78
C PRO A 243 12.67 -10.36 -4.44
N GLN A 244 13.99 -10.50 -4.57
CA GLN A 244 14.64 -11.67 -5.17
C GLN A 244 14.79 -12.85 -4.20
N GLN A 245 14.75 -12.60 -2.90
CA GLN A 245 14.92 -13.63 -1.86
C GLN A 245 13.60 -14.17 -1.32
N ARG A 246 12.48 -13.63 -1.81
CA ARG A 246 11.14 -14.01 -1.36
C ARG A 246 10.28 -14.44 -2.53
N PRO A 247 9.57 -15.57 -2.42
CA PRO A 247 8.62 -15.97 -3.46
C PRO A 247 7.50 -14.94 -3.52
N MET A 248 7.43 -14.21 -4.63
CA MET A 248 6.42 -13.21 -4.91
C MET A 248 5.71 -13.54 -6.22
N VAL A 249 4.46 -13.15 -6.32
CA VAL A 249 3.68 -13.27 -7.54
C VAL A 249 4.20 -12.31 -8.63
N HIS A 250 3.96 -12.66 -9.89
CA HIS A 250 4.48 -11.93 -11.05
C HIS A 250 4.07 -10.45 -11.03
N GLY A 251 2.79 -10.14 -10.85
CA GLY A 251 2.30 -8.76 -10.84
C GLY A 251 2.95 -7.89 -9.77
N ARG A 252 3.42 -8.47 -8.64
CA ARG A 252 4.17 -7.71 -7.65
C ARG A 252 5.57 -7.32 -8.13
N HIS A 253 6.24 -8.20 -8.86
CA HIS A 253 7.52 -7.86 -9.49
C HIS A 253 7.35 -6.76 -10.55
N VAL A 254 6.29 -6.86 -11.38
CA VAL A 254 5.97 -5.84 -12.39
C VAL A 254 5.69 -4.49 -11.72
N GLU A 255 4.86 -4.47 -10.66
CA GLU A 255 4.54 -3.25 -9.92
C GLU A 255 5.80 -2.57 -9.36
N ILE A 256 6.67 -3.31 -8.66
CA ILE A 256 7.91 -2.77 -8.09
C ILE A 256 8.85 -2.24 -9.18
N ALA A 257 8.94 -2.91 -10.32
CA ALA A 257 9.76 -2.48 -11.45
C ALA A 257 9.21 -1.24 -12.16
N SER A 258 7.89 -1.03 -12.09
CA SER A 258 7.20 0.08 -12.74
C SER A 258 7.17 1.37 -11.91
N ARG A 259 7.58 1.33 -10.63
CA ARG A 259 7.49 2.48 -9.73
C ARG A 259 8.29 3.67 -10.22
N GLN A 260 7.62 4.80 -10.26
CA GLN A 260 8.22 6.08 -10.57
C GLN A 260 8.49 6.87 -9.29
N LYS A 261 9.48 7.78 -9.36
CA LYS A 261 9.80 8.64 -8.22
C LYS A 261 8.83 9.81 -8.15
N ASN A 262 8.43 10.16 -6.93
CA ASN A 262 7.57 11.31 -6.66
C ASN A 262 8.35 12.63 -6.57
N MET A 263 9.67 12.60 -6.67
CA MET A 263 10.53 13.79 -6.73
C MET A 263 11.42 13.77 -7.95
N SER A 264 11.37 14.86 -8.74
CA SER A 264 12.32 15.07 -9.83
C SER A 264 13.64 15.66 -9.34
N PRO A 265 14.74 15.57 -10.14
CA PRO A 265 16.01 16.24 -9.84
C PRO A 265 15.86 17.76 -9.69
N GLU A 266 14.95 18.39 -10.44
CA GLU A 266 14.66 19.83 -10.35
C GLU A 266 13.99 20.18 -9.01
N MET A 267 13.05 19.37 -8.56
CA MET A 267 12.41 19.54 -7.24
C MET A 267 13.43 19.44 -6.12
N ILE A 268 14.39 18.50 -6.22
CA ILE A 268 15.46 18.35 -5.23
C ILE A 268 16.34 19.60 -5.19
N LYS A 269 16.73 20.13 -6.35
CA LYS A 269 17.55 21.36 -6.45
C LYS A 269 16.81 22.58 -5.92
N ASN A 270 15.51 22.65 -6.13
CA ASN A 270 14.66 23.77 -5.75
C ASN A 270 13.98 23.58 -4.38
N ALA A 271 14.37 22.60 -3.59
CA ALA A 271 13.77 22.32 -2.29
C ALA A 271 13.79 23.54 -1.33
N ALA A 272 14.73 24.48 -1.51
CA ALA A 272 14.71 25.78 -0.83
C ALA A 272 13.48 26.64 -1.17
N ARG A 273 12.82 26.42 -2.32
CA ARG A 273 11.54 27.09 -2.66
C ARG A 273 10.33 26.46 -1.97
N TYR A 274 10.46 25.23 -1.48
CA TYR A 274 9.46 24.55 -0.67
C TYR A 274 9.66 24.80 0.84
N GLU A 275 10.65 25.68 1.22
CA GLU A 275 10.65 26.20 2.57
C GLU A 275 9.31 26.88 2.79
N ARG A 276 8.45 26.22 3.57
CA ARG A 276 7.34 26.90 4.22
C ARG A 276 7.87 28.22 4.73
N THR A 277 7.17 29.30 4.44
CA THR A 277 7.18 30.46 5.35
C THR A 277 6.97 29.86 6.73
N LYS A 278 8.05 29.79 7.52
CA LYS A 278 8.05 29.22 8.86
C LYS A 278 6.98 29.93 9.67
N GLN A 279 5.77 29.37 9.67
CA GLN A 279 4.97 29.54 10.88
C GLN A 279 5.85 28.99 11.98
N SER A 280 6.29 29.86 12.87
CA SER A 280 7.16 29.44 13.98
C SER A 280 6.55 28.23 14.64
N ASP A 281 7.36 27.28 15.12
CA ASP A 281 6.86 26.11 15.85
C ASP A 281 5.90 26.53 16.99
N ALA A 282 6.07 27.75 17.52
CA ALA A 282 5.17 28.39 18.47
C ALA A 282 3.76 28.66 17.90
N GLN A 283 3.60 28.98 16.62
CA GLN A 283 2.28 29.17 16.00
C GLN A 283 1.60 27.82 15.67
N ARG A 284 2.39 26.80 15.32
CA ARG A 284 1.90 25.42 15.17
C ARG A 284 1.37 24.88 16.51
N MET A 285 2.12 25.05 17.59
CA MET A 285 1.75 24.57 18.92
C MET A 285 0.55 25.34 19.47
N ALA A 286 0.47 26.66 19.26
CA ALA A 286 -0.67 27.49 19.68
C ALA A 286 -1.97 27.14 18.94
N GLY A 287 -1.89 26.80 17.65
CA GLY A 287 -3.05 26.40 16.85
C GLY A 287 -3.65 25.04 17.23
N ARG A 288 -2.91 24.20 17.94
CA ARG A 288 -3.33 22.86 18.41
C ARG A 288 -3.78 22.81 19.87
N GLY A 289 -3.82 23.91 20.57
CA GLY A 289 -4.22 23.95 22.00
C GLY A 289 -3.28 23.17 22.94
N LEU A 290 -2.10 22.78 22.47
CA LEU A 290 -1.06 22.17 23.28
C LEU A 290 -0.18 23.28 23.86
N LYS A 291 -0.35 23.55 25.17
CA LYS A 291 0.57 24.37 25.96
C LYS A 291 1.72 23.54 26.45
#